data_6a79eaf99facc028d9a4a4ca078a2821
#
_entry.id   6a79eaf99facc028d9a4a4ca078a2821
#
_cell.length_a   1.000
_cell.length_b   1.000
_cell.length_c   1.000
_cell.angle_alpha   90.00
_cell.angle_beta   90.00
_cell.angle_gamma   90.00
#
_symmetry.space_group_name_H-M   'P 1'
#
loop_
_entity.id
_entity.type
_entity.pdbx_description
1 polymer ?
#
loop_
_entity_poly.entity_id
_entity_poly.type
_entity_poly.pdbx_seq_one_letter_code
_entity_poly.pdbx_strand_id
1 'polypeptide(L)'
;MIRINQLKLPVGHRPGELIKKAARALKIREEEIAGLHIVRQSVDARKKPEIVYSYIVDVQVKGGREEKVLAKAKNRNAALVKEKPYRCPPPGAEPLKYPPVIVGTGPAGLFCGLLLARQGYRPILLERGRDVDRRKEDVDRFWEGGALDPKSNVQFGE
;
A
#
# COMPACT_ATOMS: atom_id res chain seq x y z
N MET A 1 4.31 1.77 17.96
CA MET A 1 3.70 2.92 17.23
C MET A 1 2.24 3.07 17.61
N ILE A 2 1.69 4.28 17.47
CA ILE A 2 0.28 4.57 17.68
C ILE A 2 -0.39 4.76 16.31
N ARG A 3 -1.37 3.93 15.97
CA ARG A 3 -2.21 4.12 14.78
C ARG A 3 -3.36 5.05 15.12
N ILE A 4 -3.53 6.08 14.30
CA ILE A 4 -4.65 7.02 14.40
C ILE A 4 -5.50 6.88 13.14
N ASN A 5 -6.78 6.60 13.33
CA ASN A 5 -7.76 6.49 12.25
C ASN A 5 -8.51 7.81 12.07
N GLN A 6 -9.02 8.03 10.85
CA GLN A 6 -9.94 9.11 10.50
C GLN A 6 -9.41 10.53 10.76
N LEU A 7 -8.13 10.77 10.55
CA LEU A 7 -7.61 12.13 10.50
C LEU A 7 -8.04 12.80 9.20
N LYS A 8 -8.96 13.74 9.27
CA LYS A 8 -9.51 14.41 8.09
C LYS A 8 -8.83 15.75 7.86
N LEU A 9 -8.43 16.01 6.61
CA LEU A 9 -7.87 17.28 6.16
C LEU A 9 -8.50 17.70 4.82
N PRO A 10 -8.62 19.01 4.53
CA PRO A 10 -9.03 19.49 3.21
C PRO A 10 -8.13 18.94 2.11
N VAL A 11 -8.66 18.79 0.88
CA VAL A 11 -7.86 18.27 -0.27
C VAL A 11 -6.63 19.14 -0.54
N GLY A 12 -6.73 20.46 -0.36
CA GLY A 12 -5.63 21.41 -0.57
C GLY A 12 -4.77 21.69 0.68
N HIS A 13 -4.75 20.79 1.68
CA HIS A 13 -3.93 21.02 2.88
C HIS A 13 -2.42 21.08 2.56
N ARG A 14 -1.68 21.85 3.36
CA ARG A 14 -0.24 22.03 3.19
C ARG A 14 0.54 20.84 3.76
N PRO A 15 1.75 20.56 3.23
CA PRO A 15 2.69 19.64 3.87
C PRO A 15 2.89 20.01 5.35
N GLY A 16 2.92 19.04 6.23
CA GLY A 16 3.06 19.26 7.68
C GLY A 16 1.74 19.42 8.45
N GLU A 17 0.62 19.75 7.82
CA GLU A 17 -0.66 19.83 8.54
C GLU A 17 -1.12 18.48 9.10
N LEU A 18 -0.75 17.39 8.44
CA LEU A 18 -1.05 16.05 8.92
C LEU A 18 -0.32 15.74 10.24
N ILE A 19 0.95 16.12 10.34
CA ILE A 19 1.75 15.98 11.58
C ILE A 19 1.11 16.80 12.70
N LYS A 20 0.76 18.07 12.42
CA LYS A 20 0.08 18.95 13.39
C LYS A 20 -1.23 18.33 13.88
N LYS A 21 -1.99 17.79 12.98
CA LYS A 21 -3.26 17.14 13.33
C LYS A 21 -3.06 15.87 14.14
N ALA A 22 -2.07 15.06 13.81
CA ALA A 22 -1.70 13.87 14.57
C ALA A 22 -1.23 14.23 15.98
N ALA A 23 -0.37 15.26 16.12
CA ALA A 23 0.11 15.75 17.40
C ALA A 23 -1.06 16.22 18.30
N ARG A 24 -1.99 17.00 17.74
CA ARG A 24 -3.20 17.43 18.45
C ARG A 24 -4.07 16.24 18.89
N ALA A 25 -4.24 15.25 18.00
CA ALA A 25 -5.03 14.05 18.28
C ALA A 25 -4.45 13.21 19.44
N LEU A 26 -3.13 13.25 19.61
CA LEU A 26 -2.38 12.59 20.68
C LEU A 26 -2.12 13.50 21.90
N LYS A 27 -2.48 14.79 21.84
CA LYS A 27 -2.20 15.78 22.87
C LYS A 27 -0.72 15.90 23.25
N ILE A 28 0.14 15.89 22.23
CA ILE A 28 1.58 16.06 22.31
C ILE A 28 2.03 17.20 21.41
N ARG A 29 3.28 17.65 21.56
CA ARG A 29 3.91 18.62 20.64
C ARG A 29 4.40 17.90 19.40
N GLU A 30 4.52 18.66 18.30
CA GLU A 30 5.00 18.12 17.02
C GLU A 30 6.41 17.54 17.14
N GLU A 31 7.28 18.21 17.91
CA GLU A 31 8.66 17.78 18.15
C GLU A 31 8.78 16.44 18.89
N GLU A 32 7.74 16.00 19.57
CA GLU A 32 7.70 14.69 20.24
C GLU A 32 7.40 13.53 19.27
N ILE A 33 6.99 13.83 18.03
CA ILE A 33 6.83 12.86 16.97
C ILE A 33 8.21 12.54 16.39
N ALA A 34 8.63 11.28 16.45
CA ALA A 34 9.86 10.80 15.85
C ALA A 34 9.65 10.44 14.36
N GLY A 35 8.45 9.99 14.02
CA GLY A 35 8.07 9.63 12.65
C GLY A 35 6.56 9.50 12.50
N LEU A 36 6.09 9.77 11.28
CA LEU A 36 4.70 9.58 10.87
C LEU A 36 4.68 8.85 9.53
N HIS A 37 3.99 7.72 9.48
CA HIS A 37 3.78 6.94 8.28
C HIS A 37 2.30 6.93 7.89
N ILE A 38 2.03 7.24 6.61
CA ILE A 38 0.66 7.17 6.07
C ILE A 38 0.38 5.72 5.69
N VAL A 39 -0.50 5.09 6.45
CA VAL A 39 -0.96 3.71 6.17
C VAL A 39 -2.01 3.71 5.07
N ARG A 40 -2.90 4.72 5.07
CA ARG A 40 -3.96 4.86 4.08
C ARG A 40 -4.38 6.32 3.93
N GLN A 41 -4.61 6.71 2.69
CA GLN A 41 -5.28 7.96 2.32
C GLN A 41 -6.53 7.59 1.51
N SER A 42 -7.66 8.18 1.86
CA SER A 42 -8.93 7.98 1.16
C SER A 42 -9.62 9.32 0.95
N VAL A 43 -10.37 9.44 -0.13
CA VAL A 43 -11.23 10.60 -0.38
C VAL A 43 -12.56 10.40 0.33
N ASP A 44 -13.00 11.36 1.13
CA ASP A 44 -14.33 11.40 1.72
C ASP A 44 -15.14 12.54 1.07
N ALA A 45 -16.01 12.18 0.13
CA ALA A 45 -16.87 13.10 -0.62
C ALA A 45 -18.36 12.95 -0.25
N ARG A 46 -18.68 12.35 0.90
CA ARG A 46 -20.07 12.10 1.32
C ARG A 46 -20.83 13.36 1.68
N LYS A 47 -20.14 14.43 2.05
CA LYS A 47 -20.73 15.73 2.41
C LYS A 47 -20.33 16.78 1.38
N LYS A 48 -20.93 16.73 0.20
CA LYS A 48 -20.72 17.75 -0.83
C LYS A 48 -21.26 19.11 -0.36
N PRO A 49 -20.58 20.25 -0.66
CA PRO A 49 -19.37 20.36 -1.49
C PRO A 49 -18.05 20.07 -0.74
N GLU A 50 -18.07 19.75 0.54
CA GLU A 50 -16.86 19.51 1.33
C GLU A 50 -16.23 18.15 1.00
N ILE A 51 -15.17 18.17 0.20
CA ILE A 51 -14.36 16.99 -0.06
C ILE A 51 -13.11 17.05 0.82
N VAL A 52 -12.85 15.97 1.54
CA VAL A 52 -11.70 15.89 2.45
C VAL A 52 -10.92 14.59 2.23
N TYR A 53 -9.63 14.63 2.52
CA TYR A 53 -8.86 13.40 2.71
C TYR A 53 -9.06 12.86 4.12
N SER A 54 -9.24 11.55 4.20
CA SER A 54 -9.27 10.79 5.45
C SER A 54 -8.03 9.91 5.53
N TYR A 55 -7.21 10.13 6.54
CA TYR A 55 -5.95 9.44 6.74
C TYR A 55 -6.03 8.41 7.85
N ILE A 56 -5.33 7.30 7.66
CA ILE A 56 -4.88 6.39 8.72
C ILE A 56 -3.37 6.55 8.78
N VAL A 57 -2.85 6.89 9.95
CA VAL A 57 -1.42 7.11 10.14
C VAL A 57 -0.88 6.33 11.32
N ASP A 58 0.36 5.87 11.20
CA ASP A 58 1.14 5.32 12.30
C ASP A 58 2.14 6.36 12.79
N VAL A 59 2.08 6.68 14.07
CA VAL A 59 2.91 7.68 14.72
C VAL A 59 3.89 6.98 15.66
N GLN A 60 5.16 7.28 15.48
CA GLN A 60 6.22 6.90 16.40
C GLN A 60 6.52 8.09 17.32
N VAL A 61 6.52 7.87 18.62
CA VAL A 61 6.79 8.90 19.62
C VAL A 61 8.24 8.78 20.11
N LYS A 62 8.92 9.92 20.27
CA LYS A 62 10.28 9.96 20.83
C LYS A 62 10.33 9.34 22.22
N GLY A 63 11.36 8.53 22.48
CA GLY A 63 11.60 7.90 23.78
C GLY A 63 10.67 6.70 24.08
N GLY A 64 10.00 6.12 23.08
CA GLY A 64 9.22 4.89 23.27
C GLY A 64 8.03 5.02 24.23
N ARG A 65 7.44 6.23 24.34
CA ARG A 65 6.40 6.56 25.30
C ARG A 65 4.98 6.38 24.77
N GLU A 66 4.80 5.57 23.74
CA GLU A 66 3.53 5.41 23.02
C GLU A 66 2.36 5.04 23.96
N GLU A 67 2.57 4.12 24.89
CA GLU A 67 1.53 3.69 25.84
C GLU A 67 1.06 4.84 26.74
N LYS A 68 2.02 5.60 27.30
CA LYS A 68 1.72 6.75 28.15
C LYS A 68 0.99 7.85 27.40
N VAL A 69 1.44 8.12 26.14
CA VAL A 69 0.81 9.12 25.28
C VAL A 69 -0.62 8.70 24.94
N LEU A 70 -0.83 7.46 24.55
CA LEU A 70 -2.15 6.95 24.22
C LEU A 70 -3.12 7.02 25.41
N ALA A 71 -2.68 6.62 26.61
CA ALA A 71 -3.47 6.70 27.82
C ALA A 71 -3.90 8.14 28.15
N LYS A 72 -2.97 9.11 27.98
CA LYS A 72 -3.24 10.55 28.20
C LYS A 72 -4.16 11.12 27.11
N ALA A 73 -3.99 10.70 25.87
CA ALA A 73 -4.76 11.22 24.74
C ALA A 73 -6.25 10.91 24.86
N LYS A 74 -6.62 9.74 25.37
CA LYS A 74 -8.00 9.24 25.48
C LYS A 74 -8.75 9.34 24.14
N ASN A 75 -8.06 9.10 23.03
CA ASN A 75 -8.62 9.19 21.68
C ASN A 75 -9.15 7.82 21.25
N ARG A 76 -10.45 7.71 21.02
CA ARG A 76 -11.10 6.46 20.59
C ARG A 76 -10.65 5.97 19.19
N ASN A 77 -10.13 6.88 18.39
CA ASN A 77 -9.61 6.56 17.04
C ASN A 77 -8.13 6.21 17.05
N ALA A 78 -7.48 6.15 18.22
CA ALA A 78 -6.08 5.82 18.35
C ALA A 78 -5.89 4.50 19.13
N ALA A 79 -4.96 3.67 18.64
CA ALA A 79 -4.62 2.39 19.27
C ALA A 79 -3.13 2.07 19.09
N LEU A 80 -2.58 1.28 20.00
CA LEU A 80 -1.24 0.71 19.83
C LEU A 80 -1.24 -0.32 18.71
N VAL A 81 -0.26 -0.21 17.81
CA VAL A 81 -0.05 -1.18 16.74
C VAL A 81 1.38 -1.72 16.85
N LYS A 82 1.48 -3.04 16.86
CA LYS A 82 2.75 -3.75 16.64
C LYS A 82 2.79 -4.19 15.19
N GLU A 83 3.76 -3.71 14.43
CA GLU A 83 3.99 -4.24 13.09
C GLU A 83 4.33 -5.72 13.20
N LYS A 84 3.59 -6.50 12.44
CA LYS A 84 3.96 -7.90 12.18
C LYS A 84 4.40 -7.96 10.72
N PRO A 85 5.69 -7.79 10.43
CA PRO A 85 6.17 -7.91 9.07
C PRO A 85 5.84 -9.31 8.55
N TYR A 86 5.40 -9.38 7.31
CA TYR A 86 5.21 -10.66 6.64
C TYR A 86 6.57 -11.38 6.60
N ARG A 87 6.58 -12.61 7.10
CA ARG A 87 7.73 -13.50 6.98
C ARG A 87 7.35 -14.62 6.02
N CYS A 88 8.04 -14.67 4.90
CA CYS A 88 7.91 -15.79 3.97
C CYS A 88 8.31 -17.08 4.71
N PRO A 89 7.56 -18.17 4.58
CA PRO A 89 7.98 -19.45 5.09
C PRO A 89 9.38 -19.82 4.56
N PRO A 90 10.22 -20.50 5.34
CA PRO A 90 11.50 -20.97 4.82
C PRO A 90 11.29 -21.97 3.67
N PRO A 91 12.23 -22.03 2.72
CA PRO A 91 12.16 -23.03 1.66
C PRO A 91 12.18 -24.44 2.24
N GLY A 92 11.59 -25.39 1.52
CA GLY A 92 11.65 -26.81 1.87
C GLY A 92 13.10 -27.34 1.86
N ALA A 93 13.33 -28.42 2.59
CA ALA A 93 14.66 -29.06 2.67
C ALA A 93 15.00 -29.85 1.38
N GLU A 94 14.01 -30.29 0.64
CA GLU A 94 14.21 -31.09 -0.58
C GLU A 94 14.44 -30.18 -1.79
N PRO A 95 15.52 -30.40 -2.57
CA PRO A 95 15.75 -29.65 -3.79
C PRO A 95 14.69 -30.00 -4.85
N LEU A 96 14.15 -28.98 -5.51
CA LEU A 96 13.24 -29.19 -6.63
C LEU A 96 14.02 -29.72 -7.83
N LYS A 97 13.53 -30.78 -8.45
CA LYS A 97 14.12 -31.37 -9.67
C LYS A 97 13.98 -30.41 -10.87
N TYR A 98 12.92 -29.63 -10.92
CA TYR A 98 12.63 -28.67 -11.98
C TYR A 98 12.28 -27.30 -11.40
N PRO A 99 12.52 -26.21 -12.13
CA PRO A 99 12.13 -24.89 -11.69
C PRO A 99 10.59 -24.77 -11.57
N PRO A 100 10.07 -24.03 -10.60
CA PRO A 100 8.63 -23.76 -10.50
C PRO A 100 8.16 -23.00 -11.74
N VAL A 101 6.97 -23.36 -12.24
CA VAL A 101 6.32 -22.65 -13.36
C VAL A 101 5.14 -21.86 -12.81
N ILE A 102 5.11 -20.57 -13.13
CA ILE A 102 4.03 -19.65 -12.77
C ILE A 102 3.31 -19.27 -14.05
N VAL A 103 2.01 -19.51 -14.10
CA VAL A 103 1.18 -19.19 -15.27
C VAL A 103 0.46 -17.86 -15.02
N GLY A 104 0.77 -16.87 -15.84
CA GLY A 104 0.28 -15.51 -15.77
C GLY A 104 1.20 -14.56 -14.97
N THR A 105 1.39 -13.33 -15.49
CA THR A 105 2.16 -12.27 -14.84
C THR A 105 1.29 -11.13 -14.31
N GLY A 106 0.08 -11.44 -13.90
CA GLY A 106 -0.75 -10.54 -13.09
C GLY A 106 -0.12 -10.32 -11.71
N PRO A 107 -0.74 -9.49 -10.84
CA PRO A 107 -0.18 -9.18 -9.53
C PRO A 107 0.20 -10.42 -8.71
N ALA A 108 -0.63 -11.43 -8.69
CA ALA A 108 -0.35 -12.68 -7.95
C ALA A 108 0.87 -13.41 -8.52
N GLY A 109 0.97 -13.56 -9.85
CA GLY A 109 2.09 -14.24 -10.49
C GLY A 109 3.41 -13.50 -10.30
N LEU A 110 3.41 -12.18 -10.40
CA LEU A 110 4.61 -11.35 -10.17
C LEU A 110 5.10 -11.46 -8.72
N PHE A 111 4.20 -11.35 -7.72
CA PHE A 111 4.59 -11.51 -6.32
C PHE A 111 5.03 -12.93 -6.00
N CYS A 112 4.37 -13.95 -6.56
CA CYS A 112 4.81 -15.34 -6.42
C CYS A 112 6.23 -15.53 -6.98
N GLY A 113 6.49 -15.02 -8.19
CA GLY A 113 7.81 -15.07 -8.80
C GLY A 113 8.87 -14.35 -7.97
N LEU A 114 8.55 -13.16 -7.46
CA LEU A 114 9.45 -12.41 -6.58
C LEU A 114 9.78 -13.18 -5.30
N LEU A 115 8.77 -13.75 -4.63
CA LEU A 115 8.99 -14.50 -3.39
C LEU A 115 9.81 -15.77 -3.63
N LEU A 116 9.51 -16.53 -4.68
CA LEU A 116 10.27 -17.71 -5.05
C LEU A 116 11.72 -17.37 -5.40
N ALA A 117 11.96 -16.31 -6.17
CA ALA A 117 13.28 -15.84 -6.53
C ALA A 117 14.09 -15.42 -5.29
N ARG A 118 13.47 -14.72 -4.32
CA ARG A 118 14.10 -14.35 -3.05
C ARG A 118 14.48 -15.56 -2.19
N GLN A 119 13.78 -16.68 -2.35
CA GLN A 119 14.08 -17.95 -1.70
C GLN A 119 15.12 -18.79 -2.45
N GLY A 120 15.72 -18.27 -3.53
CA GLY A 120 16.73 -18.96 -4.31
C GLY A 120 16.19 -19.88 -5.41
N TYR A 121 14.89 -19.99 -5.57
CA TYR A 121 14.29 -20.70 -6.71
C TYR A 121 14.47 -19.88 -7.99
N ARG A 122 14.44 -20.58 -9.14
CA ARG A 122 14.50 -19.96 -10.48
C ARG A 122 13.13 -20.14 -11.17
N PRO A 123 12.09 -19.38 -10.78
CA PRO A 123 10.78 -19.58 -11.37
C PRO A 123 10.76 -19.19 -12.84
N ILE A 124 10.02 -19.95 -13.64
CA ILE A 124 9.68 -19.63 -15.03
C ILE A 124 8.29 -19.00 -15.02
N LEU A 125 8.17 -17.78 -15.53
CA LEU A 125 6.89 -17.09 -15.67
C LEU A 125 6.41 -17.22 -17.11
N LEU A 126 5.19 -17.71 -17.29
CA LEU A 126 4.53 -17.80 -18.58
C LEU A 126 3.43 -16.75 -18.65
N GLU A 127 3.50 -15.88 -19.67
CA GLU A 127 2.49 -14.85 -19.91
C GLU A 127 1.87 -15.04 -21.30
N ARG A 128 0.54 -14.96 -21.35
CA ARG A 128 -0.21 -15.04 -22.60
C ARG A 128 -0.22 -13.73 -23.37
N GLY A 129 -0.24 -12.60 -22.63
CA GLY A 129 -0.29 -11.27 -23.18
C GLY A 129 0.99 -10.90 -23.91
N ARG A 130 0.89 -9.94 -24.80
CA ARG A 130 2.06 -9.34 -25.48
C ARG A 130 2.91 -8.55 -24.48
N ASP A 131 4.15 -8.27 -24.86
CA ASP A 131 5.02 -7.36 -24.12
C ASP A 131 4.39 -5.95 -24.01
N VAL A 132 4.91 -5.14 -23.09
CA VAL A 132 4.34 -3.85 -22.74
C VAL A 132 4.30 -2.87 -23.92
N ASP A 133 5.29 -2.91 -24.79
CA ASP A 133 5.38 -1.98 -25.92
C ASP A 133 4.30 -2.29 -26.95
N ARG A 134 4.18 -3.55 -27.37
CA ARG A 134 3.11 -4.00 -28.27
C ARG A 134 1.73 -3.84 -27.69
N ARG A 135 1.59 -4.07 -26.39
CA ARG A 135 0.32 -3.86 -25.69
C ARG A 135 -0.08 -2.39 -25.67
N LYS A 136 0.88 -1.48 -25.53
CA LYS A 136 0.63 -0.05 -25.64
C LYS A 136 0.11 0.32 -27.02
N GLU A 137 0.71 -0.21 -28.09
CA GLU A 137 0.23 0.01 -29.47
C GLU A 137 -1.21 -0.49 -29.66
N ASP A 138 -1.56 -1.65 -29.09
CA ASP A 138 -2.93 -2.19 -29.15
C ASP A 138 -3.93 -1.30 -28.43
N VAL A 139 -3.54 -0.76 -27.27
CA VAL A 139 -4.36 0.16 -26.48
C VAL A 139 -4.53 1.51 -27.19
N ASP A 140 -3.45 2.09 -27.69
CA ASP A 140 -3.47 3.36 -28.41
C ASP A 140 -4.40 3.23 -29.64
N ARG A 141 -4.27 2.16 -30.43
CA ARG A 141 -5.14 1.87 -31.58
C ARG A 141 -6.62 1.77 -31.19
N PHE A 142 -6.91 1.11 -30.07
CA PHE A 142 -8.28 1.01 -29.57
C PHE A 142 -8.87 2.39 -29.21
N TRP A 143 -8.11 3.23 -28.54
CA TRP A 143 -8.54 4.57 -28.16
C TRP A 143 -8.67 5.54 -29.33
N GLU A 144 -7.93 5.32 -30.41
CA GLU A 144 -8.02 6.08 -31.68
C GLU A 144 -9.21 5.64 -32.57
N GLY A 145 -10.14 4.84 -32.04
CA GLY A 145 -11.35 4.40 -32.75
C GLY A 145 -11.22 3.06 -33.45
N GLY A 146 -10.20 2.28 -33.14
CA GLY A 146 -10.03 0.89 -33.61
C GLY A 146 -10.92 -0.11 -32.87
N ALA A 147 -10.98 -1.34 -33.37
CA ALA A 147 -11.69 -2.42 -32.74
C ALA A 147 -10.93 -2.94 -31.50
N LEU A 148 -11.67 -3.33 -30.46
CA LEU A 148 -11.09 -4.01 -29.31
C LEU A 148 -10.48 -5.35 -29.72
N ASP A 149 -9.21 -5.56 -29.38
CA ASP A 149 -8.58 -6.88 -29.51
C ASP A 149 -8.88 -7.70 -28.22
N PRO A 150 -9.71 -8.75 -28.27
CA PRO A 150 -10.02 -9.56 -27.11
C PRO A 150 -8.83 -10.35 -26.55
N LYS A 151 -7.71 -10.41 -27.28
CA LYS A 151 -6.45 -11.03 -26.84
C LYS A 151 -5.50 -10.03 -26.16
N SER A 152 -5.79 -8.73 -26.26
CA SER A 152 -5.02 -7.66 -25.65
C SER A 152 -5.94 -6.80 -24.80
N ASN A 153 -6.10 -7.15 -23.53
CA ASN A 153 -7.00 -6.44 -22.61
C ASN A 153 -6.43 -5.06 -22.29
N VAL A 154 -7.30 -4.04 -22.31
CA VAL A 154 -6.99 -2.65 -21.96
C VAL A 154 -6.86 -2.49 -20.45
N GLN A 155 -7.52 -3.34 -19.65
CA GLN A 155 -7.49 -3.26 -18.20
C GLN A 155 -6.21 -3.87 -17.61
N PHE A 156 -5.66 -3.18 -16.64
CA PHE A 156 -4.54 -3.65 -15.85
C PHE A 156 -5.06 -4.44 -14.65
N GLY A 157 -4.71 -5.71 -14.55
CA GLY A 157 -4.90 -6.49 -13.33
C GLY A 157 -6.33 -6.96 -13.11
N GLU A 158 -6.79 -7.85 -13.93
CA GLU A 158 -7.82 -8.81 -13.55
C GLU A 158 -7.19 -10.05 -12.93
#